data_de62598ad5745d644d3381e9f92147e2
#
_entry.id   de62598ad5745d644d3381e9f92147e2
#
_cell.length_a   1.000
_cell.length_b   1.000
_cell.length_c   1.000
_cell.angle_alpha   90.00
_cell.angle_beta   90.00
_cell.angle_gamma   90.00
#
_symmetry.space_group_name_H-M   'P 1'
#
loop_
_entity.id
_entity.type
_entity.pdbx_description
1 polymer ?
#
loop_
_entity_poly.entity_id
_entity_poly.type
_entity_poly.pdbx_seq_one_letter_code
_entity_poly.pdbx_strand_id
1 'polypeptide(L)'
;MANLQALIPRFDRKLARWVIDIPKALNAGKRRRMFFQDAADANKAHAELVFSLAHTGAIPSKAQAGETSAHFVAAFLAKKSVEVEKETLRQLKWGLLKFSEAHGTKRPQDLDAVAMRRWVDKLPLTTRGRFNVFAVCRDFFSSPAMRALVPQNPFSDAPPKKDKGARLRILTVPEMRALLAHEWPDWFRAWLVAGAFAGLRTREIFAVNNSAIDWEYDEIVIRHQDAKQGEAARPRSATIYEPFKHHMPRGDADKPLVHGWSKKRWKPVIREACQVIGVESLEWPANCLRHSFASYHLAHYKDATKTAFLMGTSPRLLYETYANLVSRRDAAKWWEL
;
A
#
# COMPACT_ATOMS: atom_id res chain seq x y z
N MET A 1 -29.96 14.41 1.52
CA MET A 1 -28.51 14.76 1.53
C MET A 1 -28.36 16.14 2.13
N ALA A 2 -27.59 16.30 3.23
CA ALA A 2 -27.36 17.59 3.86
C ALA A 2 -26.58 18.48 2.88
N ASN A 3 -27.02 19.73 2.73
CA ASN A 3 -26.42 20.67 1.80
C ASN A 3 -25.04 21.14 2.27
N LEU A 4 -23.98 20.41 1.86
CA LEU A 4 -22.58 20.72 2.19
C LEU A 4 -22.12 22.09 1.65
N GLN A 5 -22.79 22.63 0.63
CA GLN A 5 -22.49 23.95 0.07
C GLN A 5 -22.67 25.08 1.13
N ALA A 6 -23.52 24.87 2.13
CA ALA A 6 -23.72 25.84 3.18
C ALA A 6 -22.51 26.02 4.12
N LEU A 7 -21.57 25.05 4.12
CA LEU A 7 -20.36 25.10 4.95
C LEU A 7 -19.17 25.78 4.27
N ILE A 8 -19.29 26.19 2.99
CA ILE A 8 -18.20 26.83 2.26
C ILE A 8 -17.86 28.17 2.91
N PRO A 9 -16.58 28.44 3.23
CA PRO A 9 -16.15 29.72 3.76
C PRO A 9 -16.46 30.87 2.79
N ARG A 10 -17.01 31.96 3.32
CA ARG A 10 -17.25 33.19 2.56
C ARG A 10 -16.68 34.39 3.27
N PHE A 11 -16.19 35.37 2.55
CA PHE A 11 -15.72 36.61 3.13
C PHE A 11 -16.93 37.55 3.39
N ASP A 12 -17.14 37.91 4.67
CA ASP A 12 -18.15 38.91 5.06
C ASP A 12 -17.53 40.32 5.06
N ARG A 13 -17.88 41.12 4.05
CA ARG A 13 -17.32 42.46 3.88
C ARG A 13 -17.66 43.42 5.00
N LYS A 14 -18.83 43.22 5.69
CA LYS A 14 -19.23 44.11 6.79
C LYS A 14 -18.43 43.83 8.07
N LEU A 15 -18.06 42.57 8.28
CA LEU A 15 -17.27 42.16 9.44
C LEU A 15 -15.77 42.09 9.14
N ALA A 16 -15.36 42.28 7.90
CA ALA A 16 -14.00 42.10 7.42
C ALA A 16 -13.37 40.74 7.84
N ARG A 17 -14.18 39.68 7.83
CA ARG A 17 -13.78 38.33 8.29
C ARG A 17 -14.33 37.23 7.39
N TRP A 18 -13.66 36.12 7.39
CA TRP A 18 -14.17 34.89 6.79
C TRP A 18 -15.18 34.24 7.73
N VAL A 19 -16.29 33.71 7.16
CA VAL A 19 -17.42 33.17 7.93
C VAL A 19 -17.79 31.81 7.34
N ILE A 20 -17.93 30.80 8.21
CA ILE A 20 -18.62 29.54 7.92
C ILE A 20 -19.96 29.58 8.64
N ASP A 21 -21.05 29.41 7.90
CA ASP A 21 -22.42 29.40 8.44
C ASP A 21 -22.92 27.95 8.52
N ILE A 22 -23.11 27.44 9.73
CA ILE A 22 -23.55 26.07 9.97
C ILE A 22 -25.06 26.07 10.16
N PRO A 23 -25.84 25.48 9.22
CA PRO A 23 -27.28 25.42 9.28
C PRO A 23 -27.79 24.67 10.51
N LYS A 24 -29.03 25.02 10.96
CA LYS A 24 -29.70 24.34 12.06
C LYS A 24 -29.80 22.81 11.86
N ALA A 25 -30.05 22.38 10.62
CA ALA A 25 -30.19 20.98 10.28
C ALA A 25 -28.89 20.17 10.53
N LEU A 26 -27.72 20.81 10.46
CA LEU A 26 -26.41 20.17 10.67
C LEU A 26 -25.87 20.36 12.09
N ASN A 27 -26.53 21.10 12.95
CA ASN A 27 -26.05 21.49 14.30
C ASN A 27 -27.14 21.37 15.37
N ALA A 28 -27.72 20.20 15.51
CA ALA A 28 -28.71 19.86 16.55
C ALA A 28 -29.82 20.93 16.72
N GLY A 29 -30.34 21.46 15.60
CA GLY A 29 -31.44 22.44 15.62
C GLY A 29 -31.00 23.88 15.89
N LYS A 30 -29.73 24.17 16.11
CA LYS A 30 -29.20 25.52 16.40
C LYS A 30 -28.29 26.00 15.26
N ARG A 31 -28.53 27.24 14.78
CA ARG A 31 -27.61 27.86 13.80
C ARG A 31 -26.32 28.25 14.51
N ARG A 32 -25.15 28.01 13.88
CA ARG A 32 -23.83 28.38 14.40
C ARG A 32 -23.03 29.09 13.30
N ARG A 33 -22.31 30.17 13.67
CA ARG A 33 -21.36 30.86 12.80
C ARG A 33 -19.98 30.77 13.40
N MET A 34 -19.00 30.52 12.55
CA MET A 34 -17.58 30.55 12.88
C MET A 34 -16.92 31.68 12.11
N PHE A 35 -16.03 32.42 12.76
CA PHE A 35 -15.38 33.62 12.21
C PHE A 35 -13.87 33.43 12.23
N PHE A 36 -13.20 33.77 11.12
CA PHE A 36 -11.75 33.63 10.95
C PHE A 36 -11.18 34.93 10.40
N GLN A 37 -9.91 35.19 10.70
CA GLN A 37 -9.23 36.41 10.22
C GLN A 37 -8.71 36.19 8.77
N ASP A 38 -8.28 34.99 8.43
CA ASP A 38 -7.75 34.68 7.12
C ASP A 38 -8.48 33.49 6.45
N ALA A 39 -8.24 33.39 5.12
CA ALA A 39 -8.83 32.33 4.29
C ALA A 39 -8.28 30.95 4.60
N ALA A 40 -7.02 30.85 5.01
CA ALA A 40 -6.36 29.56 5.25
C ALA A 40 -6.98 28.86 6.46
N ASP A 41 -7.17 29.59 7.56
CA ASP A 41 -7.86 29.07 8.77
C ASP A 41 -9.32 28.71 8.49
N ALA A 42 -10.03 29.54 7.71
CA ALA A 42 -11.41 29.24 7.34
C ALA A 42 -11.51 27.97 6.47
N ASN A 43 -10.63 27.80 5.50
CA ASN A 43 -10.59 26.58 4.66
C ASN A 43 -10.19 25.35 5.46
N LYS A 44 -9.27 25.48 6.41
CA LYS A 44 -8.91 24.40 7.34
C LYS A 44 -10.10 23.95 8.18
N ALA A 45 -10.81 24.90 8.78
CA ALA A 45 -12.02 24.62 9.57
C ALA A 45 -13.14 24.00 8.71
N HIS A 46 -13.30 24.47 7.46
CA HIS A 46 -14.23 23.85 6.50
C HIS A 46 -13.90 22.39 6.25
N ALA A 47 -12.63 22.07 5.94
CA ALA A 47 -12.20 20.70 5.70
C ALA A 47 -12.47 19.80 6.91
N GLU A 48 -12.25 20.30 8.13
CA GLU A 48 -12.53 19.59 9.38
C GLU A 48 -14.04 19.32 9.59
N LEU A 49 -14.88 20.32 9.31
CA LEU A 49 -16.34 20.19 9.42
C LEU A 49 -16.90 19.19 8.39
N VAL A 50 -16.45 19.26 7.14
CA VAL A 50 -16.86 18.33 6.08
C VAL A 50 -16.39 16.92 6.40
N PHE A 51 -15.15 16.77 6.86
CA PHE A 51 -14.60 15.48 7.29
C PHE A 51 -15.41 14.88 8.44
N SER A 52 -15.68 15.67 9.51
CA SER A 52 -16.46 15.22 10.65
C SER A 52 -17.88 14.82 10.24
N LEU A 53 -18.56 15.63 9.43
CA LEU A 53 -19.92 15.36 8.97
C LEU A 53 -19.98 14.09 8.09
N ALA A 54 -19.01 13.92 7.20
CA ALA A 54 -18.94 12.75 6.32
C ALA A 54 -18.70 11.44 7.09
N HIS A 55 -18.01 11.50 8.24
CA HIS A 55 -17.54 10.31 8.95
C HIS A 55 -18.30 10.01 10.24
N THR A 56 -18.87 11.04 10.89
CA THR A 56 -19.60 10.88 12.15
C THR A 56 -21.08 11.24 12.04
N GLY A 57 -21.51 11.78 10.88
CA GLY A 57 -22.88 12.28 10.68
C GLY A 57 -23.20 13.53 11.49
N ALA A 58 -22.24 14.11 12.24
CA ALA A 58 -22.44 15.22 13.15
C ALA A 58 -21.34 16.28 13.04
N ILE A 59 -21.72 17.53 13.31
CA ILE A 59 -20.76 18.63 13.47
C ILE A 59 -20.39 18.77 14.95
N PRO A 60 -19.08 18.85 15.31
CA PRO A 60 -18.64 19.00 16.69
C PRO A 60 -19.23 20.25 17.35
N SER A 61 -19.60 20.16 18.64
CA SER A 61 -20.03 21.32 19.42
C SER A 61 -18.90 22.34 19.55
N LYS A 62 -19.25 23.62 19.86
CA LYS A 62 -18.24 24.70 20.00
C LYS A 62 -17.21 24.40 21.11
N ALA A 63 -17.61 23.68 22.15
CA ALA A 63 -16.73 23.28 23.26
C ALA A 63 -15.83 22.08 22.93
N GLN A 64 -16.13 21.33 21.84
CA GLN A 64 -15.41 20.13 21.43
C GLN A 64 -14.64 20.32 20.09
N ALA A 65 -14.92 21.42 19.37
CA ALA A 65 -14.23 21.74 18.14
C ALA A 65 -12.74 22.01 18.43
N GLY A 66 -11.85 21.18 17.93
CA GLY A 66 -10.41 21.26 18.17
C GLY A 66 -9.87 20.24 19.18
N GLU A 67 -10.73 19.60 19.98
CA GLU A 67 -10.31 18.61 20.99
C GLU A 67 -10.68 17.17 20.64
N THR A 68 -11.44 16.95 19.58
CA THR A 68 -11.90 15.59 19.19
C THR A 68 -10.85 14.81 18.42
N SER A 69 -10.90 13.49 18.50
CA SER A 69 -10.01 12.60 17.74
C SER A 69 -10.11 12.83 16.23
N ALA A 70 -11.29 13.14 15.69
CA ALA A 70 -11.47 13.43 14.26
C ALA A 70 -10.69 14.68 13.83
N HIS A 71 -10.65 15.73 14.66
CA HIS A 71 -9.84 16.93 14.41
C HIS A 71 -8.36 16.59 14.27
N PHE A 72 -7.80 15.83 15.21
CA PHE A 72 -6.39 15.44 15.16
C PHE A 72 -6.06 14.48 14.02
N VAL A 73 -7.00 13.59 13.67
CA VAL A 73 -6.85 12.73 12.49
C VAL A 73 -6.78 13.55 11.20
N ALA A 74 -7.65 14.55 11.05
CA ALA A 74 -7.63 15.42 9.87
C ALA A 74 -6.30 16.18 9.76
N ALA A 75 -5.80 16.76 10.86
CA ALA A 75 -4.51 17.44 10.90
C ALA A 75 -3.34 16.50 10.57
N PHE A 76 -3.35 15.30 11.13
CA PHE A 76 -2.33 14.27 10.84
C PHE A 76 -2.31 13.86 9.36
N LEU A 77 -3.50 13.61 8.78
CA LEU A 77 -3.61 13.23 7.37
C LEU A 77 -3.22 14.37 6.42
N ALA A 78 -3.52 15.62 6.77
CA ALA A 78 -3.08 16.80 6.02
C ALA A 78 -1.55 16.89 6.01
N LYS A 79 -0.90 16.73 7.16
CA LYS A 79 0.57 16.67 7.26
C LYS A 79 1.14 15.51 6.43
N LYS A 80 0.59 14.29 6.60
CA LYS A 80 1.06 13.11 5.88
C LYS A 80 0.85 13.20 4.36
N SER A 81 -0.09 14.02 3.88
CA SER A 81 -0.34 14.17 2.44
C SER A 81 0.83 14.76 1.66
N VAL A 82 1.71 15.51 2.31
CA VAL A 82 2.93 16.09 1.72
C VAL A 82 4.20 15.30 2.05
N GLU A 83 4.14 14.38 3.03
CA GLU A 83 5.30 13.62 3.52
C GLU A 83 5.41 12.23 2.89
N VAL A 84 4.30 11.62 2.48
CA VAL A 84 4.27 10.21 2.07
C VAL A 84 3.69 10.00 0.69
N GLU A 85 4.06 8.88 0.06
CA GLU A 85 3.49 8.46 -1.22
C GLU A 85 1.97 8.29 -1.18
N LYS A 86 1.31 8.50 -2.32
CA LYS A 86 -0.16 8.41 -2.50
C LYS A 86 -0.73 7.09 -1.97
N GLU A 87 -0.03 5.97 -2.18
CA GLU A 87 -0.49 4.65 -1.73
C GLU A 87 -0.41 4.51 -0.20
N THR A 88 0.67 5.00 0.41
CA THR A 88 0.80 5.05 1.88
C THR A 88 -0.26 5.96 2.49
N LEU A 89 -0.50 7.13 1.89
CA LEU A 89 -1.58 8.03 2.32
C LEU A 89 -2.95 7.36 2.23
N ARG A 90 -3.21 6.59 1.16
CA ARG A 90 -4.47 5.84 1.00
C ARG A 90 -4.67 4.83 2.12
N GLN A 91 -3.62 4.12 2.51
CA GLN A 91 -3.66 3.15 3.62
C GLN A 91 -3.89 3.84 4.97
N LEU A 92 -3.20 4.96 5.23
CA LEU A 92 -3.42 5.78 6.43
C LEU A 92 -4.87 6.29 6.50
N LYS A 93 -5.38 6.86 5.41
CA LYS A 93 -6.76 7.32 5.32
C LYS A 93 -7.75 6.19 5.59
N TRP A 94 -7.56 5.02 4.98
CA TRP A 94 -8.47 3.90 5.17
C TRP A 94 -8.52 3.42 6.63
N GLY A 95 -7.38 3.29 7.31
CA GLY A 95 -7.34 2.85 8.71
C GLY A 95 -7.89 3.90 9.68
N LEU A 96 -7.50 5.18 9.50
CA LEU A 96 -7.97 6.28 10.36
C LEU A 96 -9.42 6.65 10.13
N LEU A 97 -9.97 6.37 8.93
CA LEU A 97 -11.39 6.51 8.66
C LEU A 97 -12.21 5.60 9.58
N LYS A 98 -11.86 4.32 9.66
CA LYS A 98 -12.55 3.36 10.55
C LYS A 98 -12.44 3.75 12.02
N PHE A 99 -11.31 4.29 12.42
CA PHE A 99 -11.14 4.84 13.77
C PHE A 99 -12.04 6.07 14.00
N SER A 100 -12.10 7.00 13.05
CA SER A 100 -12.92 8.21 13.16
C SER A 100 -14.41 7.93 13.14
N GLU A 101 -14.86 6.93 12.35
CA GLU A 101 -16.26 6.48 12.36
C GLU A 101 -16.70 6.00 13.75
N ALA A 102 -15.83 5.29 14.45
CA ALA A 102 -16.16 4.70 15.77
C ALA A 102 -15.86 5.64 16.95
N HIS A 103 -14.82 6.45 16.86
CA HIS A 103 -14.27 7.18 18.01
C HIS A 103 -13.95 8.67 17.71
N GLY A 104 -14.27 9.17 16.52
CA GLY A 104 -13.91 10.52 16.09
C GLY A 104 -14.47 11.64 16.96
N THR A 105 -15.62 11.43 17.59
CA THR A 105 -16.26 12.41 18.49
C THR A 105 -15.67 12.43 19.90
N LYS A 106 -14.92 11.40 20.29
CA LYS A 106 -14.27 11.32 21.61
C LYS A 106 -13.01 12.17 21.64
N ARG A 107 -12.62 12.63 22.81
CA ARG A 107 -11.31 13.24 23.01
C ARG A 107 -10.23 12.13 23.04
N PRO A 108 -9.06 12.37 22.49
CA PRO A 108 -7.99 11.37 22.49
C PRO A 108 -7.59 10.87 23.89
N GLN A 109 -7.66 11.77 24.90
CA GLN A 109 -7.35 11.46 26.29
C GLN A 109 -8.35 10.50 26.95
N ASP A 110 -9.58 10.42 26.43
CA ASP A 110 -10.66 9.60 26.99
C ASP A 110 -10.65 8.17 26.39
N LEU A 111 -9.66 7.86 25.57
CA LEU A 111 -9.57 6.55 24.90
C LEU A 111 -8.76 5.57 25.77
N ASP A 112 -9.43 4.49 26.16
CA ASP A 112 -8.82 3.41 26.94
C ASP A 112 -8.23 2.32 26.05
N ALA A 113 -7.04 1.82 26.39
CA ALA A 113 -6.31 0.83 25.61
C ALA A 113 -7.10 -0.50 25.48
N VAL A 114 -7.75 -0.95 26.53
CA VAL A 114 -8.55 -2.20 26.52
C VAL A 114 -9.74 -2.05 25.59
N ALA A 115 -10.42 -0.90 25.64
CA ALA A 115 -11.55 -0.60 24.77
C ALA A 115 -11.11 -0.52 23.29
N MET A 116 -9.97 0.13 23.01
CA MET A 116 -9.41 0.21 21.64
C MET A 116 -9.03 -1.16 21.11
N ARG A 117 -8.44 -2.02 21.94
CA ARG A 117 -8.12 -3.38 21.55
C ARG A 117 -9.38 -4.19 21.22
N ARG A 118 -10.39 -4.15 22.08
CA ARG A 118 -11.68 -4.82 21.85
C ARG A 118 -12.37 -4.32 20.58
N TRP A 119 -12.28 -3.03 20.29
CA TRP A 119 -12.84 -2.44 19.08
C TRP A 119 -12.14 -3.02 17.84
N VAL A 120 -10.80 -3.04 17.79
CA VAL A 120 -10.05 -3.60 16.66
C VAL A 120 -10.39 -5.07 16.44
N ASP A 121 -10.47 -5.86 17.50
CA ASP A 121 -10.77 -7.31 17.43
C ASP A 121 -12.18 -7.59 16.89
N LYS A 122 -13.13 -6.67 17.09
CA LYS A 122 -14.51 -6.76 16.58
C LYS A 122 -14.71 -6.21 15.17
N LEU A 123 -13.71 -5.59 14.55
CA LEU A 123 -13.87 -5.09 13.20
C LEU A 123 -14.20 -6.23 12.22
N PRO A 124 -15.17 -6.03 11.30
CA PRO A 124 -15.54 -7.04 10.28
C PRO A 124 -14.47 -7.08 9.17
N LEU A 125 -13.24 -7.39 9.53
CA LEU A 125 -12.06 -7.44 8.69
C LEU A 125 -11.32 -8.76 8.88
N THR A 126 -10.51 -9.11 7.88
CA THR A 126 -9.53 -10.19 8.03
C THR A 126 -8.53 -9.84 9.14
N THR A 127 -7.85 -10.83 9.70
CA THR A 127 -6.81 -10.64 10.72
C THR A 127 -5.73 -9.65 10.24
N ARG A 128 -5.34 -9.73 8.96
CA ARG A 128 -4.42 -8.76 8.36
C ARG A 128 -5.00 -7.35 8.31
N GLY A 129 -6.28 -7.22 7.98
CA GLY A 129 -6.99 -5.92 7.98
C GLY A 129 -7.03 -5.30 9.36
N ARG A 130 -7.36 -6.07 10.40
CA ARG A 130 -7.33 -5.64 11.81
C ARG A 130 -5.94 -5.19 12.23
N PHE A 131 -4.91 -5.97 11.89
CA PHE A 131 -3.52 -5.60 12.15
C PHE A 131 -3.15 -4.26 11.48
N ASN A 132 -3.56 -4.04 10.24
CA ASN A 132 -3.27 -2.79 9.53
C ASN A 132 -3.96 -1.59 10.17
N VAL A 133 -5.24 -1.71 10.57
CA VAL A 133 -5.95 -0.66 11.30
C VAL A 133 -5.24 -0.34 12.61
N PHE A 134 -4.89 -1.38 13.38
CA PHE A 134 -4.15 -1.21 14.64
C PHE A 134 -2.83 -0.48 14.42
N ALA A 135 -2.04 -0.90 13.43
CA ALA A 135 -0.74 -0.30 13.13
C ALA A 135 -0.85 1.19 12.73
N VAL A 136 -1.84 1.52 11.91
CA VAL A 136 -2.12 2.90 11.49
C VAL A 136 -2.55 3.76 12.69
N CYS A 137 -3.43 3.26 13.56
CA CYS A 137 -3.83 3.98 14.76
C CYS A 137 -2.64 4.16 15.73
N ARG A 138 -1.81 3.13 15.91
CA ARG A 138 -0.60 3.21 16.72
C ARG A 138 0.37 4.29 16.20
N ASP A 139 0.58 4.35 14.89
CA ASP A 139 1.41 5.39 14.26
C ASP A 139 0.85 6.79 14.50
N PHE A 140 -0.45 6.97 14.30
CA PHE A 140 -1.15 8.24 14.58
C PHE A 140 -0.94 8.68 16.03
N PHE A 141 -1.21 7.82 17.03
CA PHE A 141 -1.02 8.14 18.45
C PHE A 141 0.44 8.25 18.88
N SER A 142 1.37 7.74 18.08
CA SER A 142 2.82 7.92 18.26
C SER A 142 3.34 9.22 17.64
N SER A 143 2.51 9.99 16.94
CA SER A 143 2.91 11.28 16.37
C SER A 143 3.24 12.31 17.47
N PRO A 144 4.13 13.29 17.22
CA PRO A 144 4.52 14.27 18.22
C PRO A 144 3.34 15.01 18.86
N ALA A 145 2.36 15.40 18.04
CA ALA A 145 1.16 16.10 18.53
C ALA A 145 0.34 15.23 19.48
N MET A 146 0.18 13.94 19.15
CA MET A 146 -0.58 13.01 19.98
C MET A 146 0.17 12.60 21.25
N ARG A 147 1.49 12.43 21.20
CA ARG A 147 2.30 12.12 22.38
C ARG A 147 2.29 13.23 23.42
N ALA A 148 2.21 14.49 22.97
CA ALA A 148 2.08 15.62 23.88
C ALA A 148 0.70 15.67 24.58
N LEU A 149 -0.35 15.14 23.93
CA LEU A 149 -1.72 15.18 24.42
C LEU A 149 -2.12 13.94 25.21
N VAL A 150 -1.64 12.76 24.78
CA VAL A 150 -1.96 11.45 25.32
C VAL A 150 -0.65 10.76 25.75
N PRO A 151 -0.29 10.80 27.04
CA PRO A 151 0.99 10.27 27.51
C PRO A 151 1.18 8.78 27.24
N GLN A 152 0.08 8.01 27.31
CA GLN A 152 0.10 6.58 27.03
C GLN A 152 -0.69 6.29 25.74
N ASN A 153 -0.01 5.82 24.72
CA ASN A 153 -0.64 5.46 23.46
C ASN A 153 -1.66 4.32 23.66
N PRO A 154 -2.97 4.53 23.37
CA PRO A 154 -3.98 3.50 23.56
C PRO A 154 -3.84 2.29 22.62
N PHE A 155 -2.88 2.31 21.70
CA PHE A 155 -2.49 1.21 20.84
C PHE A 155 -1.05 0.70 21.12
N SER A 156 -0.56 0.89 22.38
CA SER A 156 0.77 0.42 22.80
C SER A 156 0.87 -1.09 22.99
N ASP A 157 -0.25 -1.75 23.29
CA ASP A 157 -0.30 -3.19 23.50
C ASP A 157 0.13 -3.99 22.27
N ALA A 158 0.34 -5.30 22.45
CA ALA A 158 0.67 -6.19 21.37
C ALA A 158 -0.38 -6.13 20.25
N PRO A 159 0.02 -6.01 18.99
CA PRO A 159 -0.93 -5.97 17.88
C PRO A 159 -1.75 -7.27 17.79
N PRO A 160 -2.92 -7.25 17.11
CA PRO A 160 -3.65 -8.47 16.81
C PRO A 160 -2.74 -9.53 16.22
N LYS A 161 -2.90 -10.79 16.63
CA LYS A 161 -2.11 -11.89 16.05
C LYS A 161 -2.30 -11.86 14.53
N LYS A 162 -1.20 -11.89 13.79
CA LYS A 162 -1.27 -12.15 12.35
C LYS A 162 -1.60 -13.62 12.18
N ASP A 163 -2.54 -13.93 11.29
CA ASP A 163 -2.63 -15.30 10.82
C ASP A 163 -1.26 -15.69 10.27
N LYS A 164 -0.83 -16.91 10.54
CA LYS A 164 0.22 -17.53 9.74
C LYS A 164 -0.34 -17.50 8.32
N GLY A 165 0.09 -16.58 7.50
CA GLY A 165 -0.50 -16.28 6.19
C GLY A 165 -0.77 -17.56 5.40
N ALA A 166 -1.71 -17.53 4.47
CA ALA A 166 -1.89 -18.60 3.52
C ALA A 166 -0.52 -19.01 2.95
N ARG A 167 -0.31 -20.32 2.77
CA ARG A 167 0.94 -20.84 2.21
C ARG A 167 1.29 -20.06 0.95
N LEU A 168 2.51 -19.55 0.88
CA LEU A 168 2.97 -18.78 -0.27
C LEU A 168 2.77 -19.58 -1.54
N ARG A 169 2.09 -18.97 -2.51
CA ARG A 169 1.95 -19.58 -3.83
C ARG A 169 3.20 -19.28 -4.63
N ILE A 170 3.87 -20.33 -5.05
CA ILE A 170 4.95 -20.32 -6.05
C ILE A 170 4.49 -21.14 -7.26
N LEU A 171 5.00 -20.81 -8.43
CA LEU A 171 4.76 -21.63 -9.62
C LEU A 171 5.60 -22.91 -9.56
N THR A 172 5.03 -23.99 -9.99
CA THR A 172 5.78 -25.24 -10.24
C THR A 172 6.49 -25.17 -11.59
N VAL A 173 7.50 -26.05 -11.81
CA VAL A 173 8.18 -26.14 -13.11
C VAL A 173 7.21 -26.43 -14.26
N PRO A 174 6.26 -27.40 -14.16
CA PRO A 174 5.26 -27.61 -15.20
C PRO A 174 4.38 -26.38 -15.48
N GLU A 175 3.93 -25.66 -14.47
CA GLU A 175 3.12 -24.45 -14.65
C GLU A 175 3.92 -23.35 -15.37
N MET A 176 5.18 -23.13 -14.98
CA MET A 176 6.00 -22.13 -15.66
C MET A 176 6.29 -22.53 -17.09
N ARG A 177 6.55 -23.82 -17.36
CA ARG A 177 6.72 -24.33 -18.73
C ARG A 177 5.46 -24.10 -19.58
N ALA A 178 4.27 -24.34 -19.04
CA ALA A 178 3.01 -24.08 -19.73
C ALA A 178 2.85 -22.60 -20.05
N LEU A 179 3.16 -21.70 -19.10
CA LEU A 179 3.15 -20.27 -19.34
C LEU A 179 4.14 -19.81 -20.39
N LEU A 180 5.34 -20.39 -20.42
CA LEU A 180 6.36 -20.03 -21.41
C LEU A 180 6.03 -20.55 -22.83
N ALA A 181 5.37 -21.69 -22.92
CA ALA A 181 4.95 -22.30 -24.20
C ALA A 181 3.72 -21.60 -24.82
N HIS A 182 2.94 -20.88 -24.02
CA HIS A 182 1.77 -20.18 -24.49
C HIS A 182 2.13 -18.89 -25.23
N GLU A 183 1.35 -18.51 -26.24
CA GLU A 183 1.54 -17.24 -26.97
C GLU A 183 0.99 -16.07 -26.17
N TRP A 184 1.87 -15.21 -25.71
CA TRP A 184 1.54 -14.00 -24.98
C TRP A 184 1.91 -12.75 -25.74
N PRO A 185 1.18 -11.63 -25.53
CA PRO A 185 1.67 -10.30 -25.91
C PRO A 185 3.04 -10.03 -25.25
N ASP A 186 3.96 -9.40 -25.97
CA ASP A 186 5.33 -9.15 -25.49
C ASP A 186 5.39 -8.49 -24.11
N TRP A 187 4.50 -7.55 -23.84
CA TRP A 187 4.45 -6.89 -22.52
C TRP A 187 4.13 -7.86 -21.37
N PHE A 188 3.31 -8.90 -21.64
CA PHE A 188 2.99 -9.89 -20.62
C PHE A 188 4.09 -10.92 -20.46
N ARG A 189 4.69 -11.35 -21.57
CA ARG A 189 5.88 -12.22 -21.58
C ARG A 189 7.03 -11.55 -20.84
N ALA A 190 7.30 -10.25 -21.09
CA ALA A 190 8.32 -9.49 -20.38
C ALA A 190 8.05 -9.45 -18.86
N TRP A 191 6.78 -9.22 -18.46
CA TRP A 191 6.40 -9.24 -17.06
C TRP A 191 6.59 -10.60 -16.39
N LEU A 192 6.21 -11.71 -17.08
CA LEU A 192 6.42 -13.08 -16.59
C LEU A 192 7.90 -13.35 -16.37
N VAL A 193 8.70 -13.10 -17.39
CA VAL A 193 10.15 -13.44 -17.42
C VAL A 193 10.91 -12.61 -16.38
N ALA A 194 10.68 -11.29 -16.33
CA ALA A 194 11.36 -10.42 -15.39
C ALA A 194 11.01 -10.76 -13.92
N GLY A 195 9.77 -11.15 -13.67
CA GLY A 195 9.35 -11.57 -12.34
C GLY A 195 9.90 -12.93 -11.93
N ALA A 196 9.86 -13.91 -12.84
CA ALA A 196 10.20 -15.32 -12.57
C ALA A 196 11.70 -15.61 -12.60
N PHE A 197 12.49 -14.90 -13.44
CA PHE A 197 13.90 -15.20 -13.66
C PHE A 197 14.89 -14.09 -13.29
N ALA A 198 14.39 -12.87 -12.98
CA ALA A 198 15.20 -11.80 -12.39
C ALA A 198 14.68 -11.35 -11.02
N GLY A 199 13.54 -11.88 -10.56
CA GLY A 199 12.99 -11.62 -9.23
C GLY A 199 12.55 -10.18 -8.99
N LEU A 200 12.27 -9.41 -10.05
CA LEU A 200 11.84 -8.03 -9.95
C LEU A 200 10.46 -7.91 -9.28
N ARG A 201 10.24 -6.81 -8.54
CA ARG A 201 8.89 -6.48 -8.07
C ARG A 201 8.04 -6.02 -9.25
N THR A 202 6.76 -6.30 -9.22
CA THR A 202 5.83 -5.84 -10.26
C THR A 202 5.99 -4.34 -10.54
N ARG A 203 6.12 -3.51 -9.51
CA ARG A 203 6.33 -2.06 -9.68
C ARG A 203 7.64 -1.74 -10.42
N GLU A 204 8.72 -2.44 -10.13
CA GLU A 204 10.01 -2.29 -10.80
C GLU A 204 9.90 -2.66 -12.29
N ILE A 205 9.24 -3.77 -12.60
CA ILE A 205 9.00 -4.22 -13.99
C ILE A 205 8.25 -3.15 -14.80
N PHE A 206 7.30 -2.44 -14.17
CA PHE A 206 6.55 -1.38 -14.83
C PHE A 206 7.29 -0.04 -14.89
N ALA A 207 8.37 0.13 -14.13
CA ALA A 207 9.13 1.38 -14.05
C ALA A 207 10.35 1.39 -14.95
N VAL A 208 10.95 0.22 -15.23
CA VAL A 208 12.19 0.11 -16.00
C VAL A 208 11.94 0.09 -17.50
N ASN A 209 12.89 0.64 -18.27
CA ASN A 209 12.94 0.55 -19.71
C ASN A 209 13.81 -0.64 -20.15
N ASN A 210 13.74 -1.02 -21.44
CA ASN A 210 14.59 -2.08 -22.00
C ASN A 210 16.08 -1.75 -21.90
N SER A 211 16.48 -0.47 -21.91
CA SER A 211 17.85 -0.01 -21.68
C SER A 211 18.40 -0.32 -20.28
N ALA A 212 17.54 -0.76 -19.32
CA ALA A 212 18.02 -1.25 -18.03
C ALA A 212 18.64 -2.64 -18.09
N ILE A 213 18.43 -3.38 -19.19
CA ILE A 213 19.00 -4.72 -19.40
C ILE A 213 20.34 -4.55 -20.09
N ASP A 214 21.40 -4.92 -19.38
CA ASP A 214 22.74 -5.06 -19.93
C ASP A 214 22.93 -6.52 -20.37
N TRP A 215 22.88 -6.73 -21.68
CA TRP A 215 22.98 -8.07 -22.28
C TRP A 215 24.43 -8.56 -22.38
N GLU A 216 25.40 -7.67 -22.26
CA GLU A 216 26.83 -7.99 -22.30
C GLU A 216 27.29 -8.50 -20.93
N TYR A 217 26.84 -7.84 -19.85
CA TYR A 217 27.20 -8.19 -18.48
C TYR A 217 26.17 -9.06 -17.76
N ASP A 218 25.12 -9.49 -18.44
CA ASP A 218 24.04 -10.33 -17.88
C ASP A 218 23.36 -9.73 -16.64
N GLU A 219 23.06 -8.44 -16.70
CA GLU A 219 22.47 -7.71 -15.59
C GLU A 219 21.25 -6.90 -16.00
N ILE A 220 20.34 -6.68 -15.06
CA ILE A 220 19.30 -5.66 -15.16
C ILE A 220 19.48 -4.65 -14.04
N VAL A 221 19.66 -3.37 -14.38
CA VAL A 221 19.94 -2.30 -13.44
C VAL A 221 18.64 -1.66 -12.97
N ILE A 222 18.37 -1.75 -11.68
CA ILE A 222 17.23 -1.11 -11.01
C ILE A 222 17.76 0.13 -10.28
N ARG A 223 17.46 1.32 -10.83
CA ARG A 223 17.88 2.60 -10.27
C ARG A 223 16.98 2.99 -9.08
N HIS A 224 17.41 3.96 -8.29
CA HIS A 224 16.65 4.47 -7.14
C HIS A 224 15.24 4.92 -7.52
N GLN A 225 15.07 5.57 -8.66
CA GLN A 225 13.78 6.02 -9.18
C GLN A 225 12.82 4.89 -9.56
N ASP A 226 13.36 3.72 -9.94
CA ASP A 226 12.61 2.54 -10.38
C ASP A 226 12.22 1.65 -9.19
N ALA A 227 12.95 1.78 -8.09
CA ALA A 227 12.73 1.04 -6.86
C ALA A 227 11.53 1.59 -6.07
N LYS A 228 11.04 0.80 -5.12
CA LYS A 228 10.04 1.28 -4.16
C LYS A 228 10.65 2.39 -3.33
N GLN A 229 10.10 3.62 -3.40
CA GLN A 229 10.56 4.75 -2.61
C GLN A 229 10.50 4.45 -1.10
N GLY A 230 11.50 4.94 -0.36
CA GLY A 230 11.69 4.75 1.08
C GLY A 230 13.18 4.65 1.42
N GLU A 231 13.56 4.83 2.67
CA GLU A 231 14.96 4.76 3.14
C GLU A 231 15.69 3.45 2.77
N ALA A 232 14.95 2.38 2.48
CA ALA A 232 15.48 1.08 2.08
C ALA A 232 15.60 0.88 0.56
N ALA A 233 15.22 1.86 -0.24
CA ALA A 233 15.30 1.78 -1.71
C ALA A 233 16.74 2.02 -2.17
N ARG A 234 17.53 0.97 -2.28
CA ARG A 234 18.89 1.04 -2.82
C ARG A 234 18.90 0.65 -4.29
N PRO A 235 19.66 1.35 -5.15
CA PRO A 235 19.98 0.87 -6.48
C PRO A 235 20.61 -0.52 -6.38
N ARG A 236 20.28 -1.38 -7.32
CA ARG A 236 20.88 -2.72 -7.40
C ARG A 236 20.90 -3.21 -8.83
N SER A 237 21.74 -4.13 -9.11
CA SER A 237 21.62 -4.98 -10.28
C SER A 237 21.05 -6.36 -9.91
N ALA A 238 20.28 -6.93 -10.81
CA ALA A 238 19.82 -8.30 -10.73
C ALA A 238 20.44 -9.07 -11.87
N THR A 239 21.11 -10.18 -11.55
CA THR A 239 21.67 -11.07 -12.58
C THR A 239 20.54 -11.70 -13.41
N ILE A 240 20.68 -11.70 -14.71
CA ILE A 240 19.83 -12.42 -15.63
C ILE A 240 20.48 -13.76 -16.00
N TYR A 241 19.66 -14.80 -16.00
CA TYR A 241 20.08 -16.17 -16.24
C TYR A 241 19.61 -16.65 -17.61
N GLU A 242 20.06 -17.80 -18.06
CA GLU A 242 19.72 -18.34 -19.39
C GLU A 242 18.21 -18.35 -19.70
N PRO A 243 17.28 -18.77 -18.82
CA PRO A 243 15.86 -18.70 -19.10
C PRO A 243 15.36 -17.25 -19.33
N PHE A 244 15.94 -16.27 -18.63
CA PHE A 244 15.62 -14.87 -18.90
C PHE A 244 16.06 -14.48 -20.31
N LYS A 245 17.30 -14.79 -20.69
CA LYS A 245 17.86 -14.43 -22.01
C LYS A 245 17.08 -15.06 -23.15
N HIS A 246 16.68 -16.31 -22.96
CA HIS A 246 15.94 -17.08 -23.96
C HIS A 246 14.51 -16.58 -24.19
N HIS A 247 13.81 -16.23 -23.11
CA HIS A 247 12.38 -15.94 -23.17
C HIS A 247 12.01 -14.44 -23.14
N MET A 248 12.96 -13.54 -22.82
CA MET A 248 12.71 -12.12 -22.76
C MET A 248 12.55 -11.52 -24.16
N PRO A 249 11.41 -10.89 -24.46
CA PRO A 249 11.26 -10.17 -25.72
C PRO A 249 12.27 -9.05 -25.85
N ARG A 250 12.86 -8.90 -27.03
CA ARG A 250 13.76 -7.78 -27.35
C ARG A 250 12.93 -6.58 -27.75
N GLY A 251 13.07 -5.48 -27.05
CA GLY A 251 12.36 -4.23 -27.29
C GLY A 251 13.31 -3.06 -27.53
N ASP A 252 12.75 -1.96 -28.06
CA ASP A 252 13.52 -0.72 -28.23
C ASP A 252 14.03 -0.22 -26.87
N ALA A 253 15.27 0.21 -26.80
CA ALA A 253 15.94 0.61 -25.55
C ALA A 253 15.16 1.66 -24.74
N ASP A 254 14.56 2.64 -25.39
CA ASP A 254 13.84 3.74 -24.76
C ASP A 254 12.39 3.38 -24.36
N LYS A 255 11.89 2.23 -24.76
CA LYS A 255 10.54 1.78 -24.43
C LYS A 255 10.51 1.10 -23.06
N PRO A 256 9.41 1.26 -22.30
CA PRO A 256 9.20 0.48 -21.09
C PRO A 256 9.29 -1.03 -21.35
N LEU A 257 9.80 -1.78 -20.40
CA LEU A 257 9.92 -3.24 -20.48
C LEU A 257 8.56 -3.91 -20.80
N VAL A 258 7.48 -3.35 -20.25
CA VAL A 258 6.08 -3.79 -20.50
C VAL A 258 5.36 -2.85 -21.47
N HIS A 259 6.02 -2.45 -22.54
CA HIS A 259 5.43 -1.52 -23.52
C HIS A 259 4.13 -2.06 -24.13
N GLY A 260 3.10 -1.20 -24.21
CA GLY A 260 1.77 -1.58 -24.72
C GLY A 260 0.82 -2.16 -23.69
N TRP A 261 1.23 -2.25 -22.42
CA TRP A 261 0.35 -2.60 -21.31
C TRP A 261 -0.75 -1.54 -21.08
N SER A 262 -1.94 -2.01 -20.69
CA SER A 262 -3.01 -1.16 -20.16
C SER A 262 -3.89 -1.95 -19.19
N LYS A 263 -4.57 -1.25 -18.27
CA LYS A 263 -5.50 -1.89 -17.32
C LYS A 263 -6.62 -2.68 -18.01
N LYS A 264 -7.06 -2.23 -19.17
CA LYS A 264 -8.09 -2.91 -19.98
C LYS A 264 -7.59 -4.25 -20.53
N ARG A 265 -6.33 -4.29 -21.01
CA ARG A 265 -5.72 -5.49 -21.58
C ARG A 265 -5.26 -6.48 -20.51
N TRP A 266 -4.95 -6.01 -19.30
CA TRP A 266 -4.42 -6.82 -18.21
C TRP A 266 -5.38 -7.92 -17.73
N LYS A 267 -6.64 -7.56 -17.45
CA LYS A 267 -7.59 -8.51 -16.85
C LYS A 267 -7.83 -9.77 -17.69
N PRO A 268 -8.11 -9.68 -19.00
CA PRO A 268 -8.32 -10.88 -19.81
C PRO A 268 -7.07 -11.77 -19.86
N VAL A 269 -5.88 -11.18 -20.05
CA VAL A 269 -4.62 -11.95 -20.13
C VAL A 269 -4.28 -12.63 -18.79
N ILE A 270 -4.51 -11.98 -17.66
CA ILE A 270 -4.35 -12.60 -16.34
C ILE A 270 -5.30 -13.78 -16.13
N ARG A 271 -6.55 -13.66 -16.56
CA ARG A 271 -7.51 -14.77 -16.48
C ARG A 271 -7.08 -15.96 -17.30
N GLU A 272 -6.64 -15.72 -18.52
CA GLU A 272 -6.09 -16.73 -19.41
C GLU A 272 -4.85 -17.40 -18.79
N ALA A 273 -3.93 -16.63 -18.23
CA ALA A 273 -2.78 -17.16 -17.52
C ALA A 273 -3.17 -18.04 -16.31
N CYS A 274 -4.18 -17.63 -15.56
CA CYS A 274 -4.72 -18.45 -14.48
C CYS A 274 -5.32 -19.75 -14.98
N GLN A 275 -6.00 -19.74 -16.12
CA GLN A 275 -6.53 -20.96 -16.74
C GLN A 275 -5.40 -21.89 -17.18
N VAL A 276 -4.35 -21.36 -17.80
CA VAL A 276 -3.16 -22.14 -18.23
C VAL A 276 -2.52 -22.89 -17.05
N ILE A 277 -2.50 -22.31 -15.86
CA ILE A 277 -1.93 -22.93 -14.66
C ILE A 277 -2.96 -23.52 -13.69
N GLY A 278 -4.22 -23.64 -14.11
CA GLY A 278 -5.27 -24.28 -13.31
C GLY A 278 -5.65 -23.55 -12.02
N VAL A 279 -5.59 -22.21 -11.99
CA VAL A 279 -6.04 -21.40 -10.83
C VAL A 279 -7.54 -21.12 -10.98
N GLU A 280 -8.36 -21.84 -10.20
CA GLU A 280 -9.83 -21.78 -10.26
C GLU A 280 -10.40 -20.39 -9.98
N SER A 281 -9.81 -19.64 -9.06
CA SER A 281 -10.28 -18.29 -8.71
C SER A 281 -10.12 -17.28 -9.85
N LEU A 282 -9.35 -17.60 -10.90
CA LEU A 282 -8.96 -16.69 -11.98
C LEU A 282 -8.32 -15.37 -11.48
N GLU A 283 -7.80 -15.39 -10.26
CA GLU A 283 -7.05 -14.31 -9.66
C GLU A 283 -5.58 -14.70 -9.57
N TRP A 284 -4.73 -13.88 -10.20
CA TRP A 284 -3.29 -14.13 -10.18
C TRP A 284 -2.73 -14.02 -8.75
N PRO A 285 -2.04 -15.05 -8.24
CA PRO A 285 -1.51 -15.02 -6.90
C PRO A 285 -0.49 -13.89 -6.71
N ALA A 286 -0.69 -13.07 -5.69
CA ALA A 286 0.13 -11.89 -5.44
C ALA A 286 1.62 -12.25 -5.33
N ASN A 287 2.46 -11.56 -6.10
CA ASN A 287 3.92 -11.74 -6.13
C ASN A 287 4.42 -13.16 -6.44
N CYS A 288 3.58 -14.08 -6.96
CA CYS A 288 3.98 -15.49 -7.14
C CYS A 288 5.22 -15.66 -8.03
N LEU A 289 5.42 -14.84 -9.06
CA LEU A 289 6.63 -14.87 -9.91
C LEU A 289 7.88 -14.59 -9.06
N ARG A 290 7.86 -13.51 -8.31
CA ARG A 290 8.97 -13.13 -7.44
C ARG A 290 9.16 -14.13 -6.28
N HIS A 291 8.08 -14.72 -5.76
CA HIS A 291 8.15 -15.79 -4.76
C HIS A 291 8.77 -17.04 -5.36
N SER A 292 8.45 -17.37 -6.61
CA SER A 292 9.07 -18.47 -7.35
C SER A 292 10.57 -18.22 -7.53
N PHE A 293 10.97 -17.05 -8.05
CA PHE A 293 12.39 -16.70 -8.15
C PHE A 293 13.12 -16.92 -6.83
N ALA A 294 12.60 -16.35 -5.73
CA ALA A 294 13.24 -16.47 -4.42
C ALA A 294 13.43 -17.92 -3.99
N SER A 295 12.40 -18.75 -4.15
CA SER A 295 12.41 -20.15 -3.71
C SER A 295 13.35 -20.99 -4.57
N TYR A 296 13.27 -20.85 -5.88
CA TYR A 296 14.11 -21.62 -6.83
C TYR A 296 15.57 -21.19 -6.78
N HIS A 297 15.84 -19.87 -6.66
CA HIS A 297 17.20 -19.35 -6.54
C HIS A 297 17.85 -19.77 -5.24
N LEU A 298 17.14 -19.65 -4.12
CA LEU A 298 17.64 -20.08 -2.81
C LEU A 298 17.91 -21.59 -2.77
N ALA A 299 17.02 -22.42 -3.34
CA ALA A 299 17.18 -23.87 -3.39
C ALA A 299 18.34 -24.30 -4.27
N HIS A 300 18.59 -23.61 -5.38
CA HIS A 300 19.65 -23.93 -6.34
C HIS A 300 21.02 -23.49 -5.82
N TYR A 301 21.16 -22.20 -5.46
CA TYR A 301 22.46 -21.61 -5.10
C TYR A 301 22.80 -21.74 -3.63
N LYS A 302 21.83 -22.00 -2.73
CA LYS A 302 21.98 -22.11 -1.27
C LYS A 302 22.62 -20.87 -0.61
N ASP A 303 22.53 -19.74 -1.27
CA ASP A 303 23.07 -18.46 -0.81
C ASP A 303 21.94 -17.44 -0.62
N ALA A 304 21.53 -17.26 0.65
CA ALA A 304 20.47 -16.30 0.99
C ALA A 304 20.95 -14.85 0.89
N THR A 305 22.24 -14.59 1.08
CA THR A 305 22.81 -13.24 0.97
C THR A 305 22.80 -12.77 -0.48
N LYS A 306 23.30 -13.62 -1.39
CA LYS A 306 23.26 -13.36 -2.83
C LYS A 306 21.81 -13.19 -3.32
N THR A 307 20.90 -14.11 -2.95
CA THR A 307 19.49 -14.03 -3.32
C THR A 307 18.84 -12.74 -2.80
N ALA A 308 19.15 -12.36 -1.55
CA ALA A 308 18.62 -11.14 -0.94
C ALA A 308 19.10 -9.88 -1.67
N PHE A 309 20.38 -9.85 -2.04
CA PHE A 309 20.97 -8.74 -2.81
C PHE A 309 20.26 -8.56 -4.14
N LEU A 310 20.16 -9.61 -4.95
CA LEU A 310 19.48 -9.59 -6.25
C LEU A 310 18.02 -9.13 -6.16
N MET A 311 17.32 -9.56 -5.11
CA MET A 311 15.92 -9.19 -4.89
C MET A 311 15.73 -7.84 -4.19
N GLY A 312 16.75 -7.22 -3.63
CA GLY A 312 16.61 -6.04 -2.77
C GLY A 312 15.72 -6.32 -1.55
N THR A 313 16.10 -7.34 -0.75
CA THR A 313 15.42 -7.76 0.49
C THR A 313 16.47 -8.17 1.54
N SER A 314 16.05 -8.68 2.70
CA SER A 314 16.99 -9.14 3.71
C SER A 314 17.17 -10.66 3.69
N PRO A 315 18.39 -11.17 4.00
CA PRO A 315 18.64 -12.62 4.11
C PRO A 315 17.73 -13.29 5.14
N ARG A 316 17.47 -12.62 6.26
CA ARG A 316 16.55 -13.12 7.29
C ARG A 316 15.15 -13.38 6.75
N LEU A 317 14.59 -12.41 5.99
CA LEU A 317 13.26 -12.57 5.39
C LEU A 317 13.23 -13.74 4.40
N LEU A 318 14.32 -13.95 3.65
CA LEU A 318 14.41 -15.09 2.73
C LEU A 318 14.39 -16.42 3.46
N TYR A 319 15.16 -16.56 4.53
CA TYR A 319 15.14 -17.79 5.32
C TYR A 319 13.78 -18.07 5.95
N GLU A 320 13.19 -17.07 6.60
CA GLU A 320 11.89 -17.20 7.27
C GLU A 320 10.76 -17.52 6.29
N THR A 321 10.88 -17.09 5.04
CA THR A 321 9.77 -17.10 4.07
C THR A 321 9.91 -18.20 3.01
N TYR A 322 11.12 -18.49 2.53
CA TYR A 322 11.34 -19.30 1.31
C TYR A 322 12.19 -20.55 1.53
N ALA A 323 12.80 -20.72 2.70
CA ALA A 323 13.60 -21.90 2.97
C ALA A 323 12.75 -23.18 2.83
N ASN A 324 13.29 -24.18 2.13
CA ASN A 324 12.70 -25.50 1.97
C ASN A 324 11.33 -25.57 1.25
N LEU A 325 10.95 -24.54 0.48
CA LEU A 325 9.72 -24.59 -0.32
C LEU A 325 9.88 -25.41 -1.61
N VAL A 326 11.11 -25.52 -2.12
CA VAL A 326 11.44 -26.19 -3.39
C VAL A 326 12.57 -27.18 -3.17
N SER A 327 12.48 -28.34 -3.84
CA SER A 327 13.58 -29.32 -3.86
C SER A 327 14.73 -28.82 -4.75
N ARG A 328 15.96 -29.25 -4.44
CA ARG A 328 17.12 -28.97 -5.31
C ARG A 328 16.95 -29.49 -6.73
N ARG A 329 16.29 -30.62 -6.88
CA ARG A 329 15.98 -31.25 -8.18
C ARG A 329 15.06 -30.37 -9.02
N ASP A 330 13.99 -29.82 -8.41
CA ASP A 330 13.07 -28.95 -9.13
C ASP A 330 13.70 -27.57 -9.40
N ALA A 331 14.58 -27.12 -8.51
CA ALA A 331 15.33 -25.90 -8.74
C ALA A 331 16.28 -26.02 -9.95
N ALA A 332 16.95 -27.13 -10.12
CA ALA A 332 17.76 -27.36 -11.33
C ALA A 332 16.91 -27.27 -12.61
N LYS A 333 15.76 -27.96 -12.63
CA LYS A 333 14.84 -27.93 -13.78
C LYS A 333 14.24 -26.55 -14.07
N TRP A 334 14.13 -25.69 -13.07
CA TRP A 334 13.64 -24.32 -13.25
C TRP A 334 14.61 -23.45 -14.04
N TRP A 335 15.91 -23.66 -13.80
CA TRP A 335 16.96 -22.91 -14.49
C TRP A 335 17.31 -23.50 -15.86
N GLU A 336 16.69 -24.61 -16.24
CA GLU A 336 16.75 -25.25 -17.58
C GLU A 336 15.54 -24.93 -18.46
N LEU A 337 14.57 -24.11 -17.94
CA LEU A 337 13.42 -23.64 -18.71
C LEU A 337 13.86 -22.62 -19.77
#